data_0bfe4d30c1bb9b30e969f44b8218382a
#
_entry.id   0bfe4d30c1bb9b30e969f44b8218382a
#
_cell.length_a   1.000
_cell.length_b   1.000
_cell.length_c   1.000
_cell.angle_alpha   90.00
_cell.angle_beta   90.00
_cell.angle_gamma   90.00
#
_symmetry.space_group_name_H-M   'P 1'
#
loop_
_entity.id
_entity.type
_entity.pdbx_description
1 polymer ?
#
loop_
_entity_poly.entity_id
_entity_poly.type
_entity_poly.pdbx_seq_one_letter_code
_entity_poly.pdbx_strand_id
1 'polypeptide(L)'
;EDAARRDFSINSIYSDKEGNLFDPYNGKKDLESGNINFIGDAENRIKEDYLRILRYIRFFLNYSNQNHNPVIIKTIKRNIGGVSKLSSERLIDELKKLTKSNAFIKIFKDKISLELIEVIFPQLKNLQNFKKLNSYAFDNLSKVDFIFLLSLMIIDGTDNVDYFIYKF
;
A
#
# COMPACT_ATOMS: atom_id res chain seq x y z
N GLU A 1 -19.83 -16.47 -2.79
CA GLU A 1 -19.03 -16.15 -4.02
C GLU A 1 -18.23 -14.87 -3.88
N ASP A 2 -18.83 -13.74 -3.41
CA ASP A 2 -18.11 -12.45 -3.34
C ASP A 2 -16.89 -12.48 -2.42
N ALA A 3 -16.98 -13.11 -1.25
CA ALA A 3 -15.88 -13.24 -0.30
C ALA A 3 -14.63 -13.91 -0.91
N ALA A 4 -14.81 -14.93 -1.76
CA ALA A 4 -13.71 -15.65 -2.39
C ALA A 4 -12.93 -14.81 -3.42
N ARG A 5 -13.55 -13.75 -3.95
CA ARG A 5 -12.90 -12.82 -4.91
C ARG A 5 -12.05 -11.76 -4.23
N ARG A 6 -12.24 -11.54 -2.92
CA ARG A 6 -11.47 -10.58 -2.15
C ARG A 6 -10.00 -11.01 -2.07
N ASP A 7 -9.12 -10.05 -1.87
CA ASP A 7 -7.67 -10.30 -1.77
C ASP A 7 -7.26 -10.82 -0.39
N PHE A 8 -7.77 -10.22 0.69
CA PHE A 8 -7.36 -10.54 2.07
C PHE A 8 -8.55 -11.00 2.92
N SER A 9 -8.27 -11.83 3.92
CA SER A 9 -9.26 -12.29 4.91
C SER A 9 -9.97 -11.13 5.59
N ILE A 10 -9.21 -10.10 6.01
CA ILE A 10 -9.73 -8.94 6.76
C ILE A 10 -10.69 -8.06 5.96
N ASN A 11 -10.71 -8.12 4.63
CA ASN A 11 -11.65 -7.36 3.81
C ASN A 11 -12.77 -8.23 3.22
N SER A 12 -12.94 -9.44 3.74
CA SER A 12 -14.02 -10.39 3.40
C SER A 12 -15.02 -10.59 4.55
N ILE A 13 -15.04 -9.70 5.52
CA ILE A 13 -15.99 -9.69 6.63
C ILE A 13 -17.22 -8.89 6.18
N TYR A 14 -18.41 -9.44 6.38
CA TYR A 14 -19.69 -8.83 6.03
C TYR A 14 -20.57 -8.72 7.27
N SER A 15 -21.47 -7.75 7.27
CA SER A 15 -22.51 -7.62 8.27
C SER A 15 -23.87 -7.58 7.60
N ASP A 16 -24.88 -8.22 8.19
CA ASP A 16 -26.27 -8.01 7.83
C ASP A 16 -26.81 -6.71 8.47
N LYS A 17 -28.10 -6.44 8.23
CA LYS A 17 -28.76 -5.24 8.76
C LYS A 17 -28.93 -5.29 10.28
N GLU A 18 -28.96 -6.45 10.84
CA GLU A 18 -29.10 -6.73 12.27
C GLU A 18 -27.74 -6.70 13.00
N GLY A 19 -26.63 -6.57 12.26
CA GLY A 19 -25.28 -6.51 12.81
C GLY A 19 -24.61 -7.89 13.00
N ASN A 20 -25.23 -8.98 12.53
CA ASN A 20 -24.59 -10.29 12.56
C ASN A 20 -23.46 -10.35 11.53
N LEU A 21 -22.32 -10.91 11.95
CA LEU A 21 -21.14 -11.01 11.09
C LEU A 21 -21.11 -12.33 10.33
N PHE A 22 -20.81 -12.23 9.05
CA PHE A 22 -20.45 -13.35 8.20
C PHE A 22 -18.98 -13.25 7.81
N ASP A 23 -18.14 -14.14 8.34
CA ASP A 23 -16.68 -14.12 8.20
C ASP A 23 -16.15 -15.49 7.75
N PRO A 24 -16.24 -15.82 6.47
CA PRO A 24 -15.92 -17.14 5.95
C PRO A 24 -14.42 -17.47 5.96
N TYR A 25 -13.54 -16.47 6.13
CA TYR A 25 -12.09 -16.63 6.07
C TYR A 25 -11.37 -16.22 7.37
N ASN A 26 -12.08 -16.13 8.48
CA ASN A 26 -11.55 -15.74 9.79
C ASN A 26 -10.85 -14.36 9.78
N GLY A 27 -11.36 -13.44 8.97
CA GLY A 27 -10.81 -12.09 8.84
C GLY A 27 -10.83 -11.30 10.15
N LYS A 28 -11.84 -11.51 11.00
CA LYS A 28 -11.91 -10.91 12.33
C LYS A 28 -10.72 -11.34 13.20
N LYS A 29 -10.42 -12.65 13.24
CA LYS A 29 -9.27 -13.18 13.97
C LYS A 29 -7.95 -12.62 13.43
N ASP A 30 -7.81 -12.54 12.11
CA ASP A 30 -6.62 -11.95 11.46
C ASP A 30 -6.50 -10.47 11.82
N LEU A 31 -7.59 -9.71 11.80
CA LEU A 31 -7.60 -8.30 12.17
C LEU A 31 -7.20 -8.09 13.64
N GLU A 32 -7.77 -8.88 14.56
CA GLU A 32 -7.45 -8.82 15.99
C GLU A 32 -5.99 -9.17 16.29
N SER A 33 -5.42 -10.11 15.54
CA SER A 33 -4.01 -10.51 15.68
C SER A 33 -3.04 -9.64 14.86
N GLY A 34 -3.56 -8.72 14.03
CA GLY A 34 -2.76 -7.87 13.16
C GLY A 34 -2.14 -8.61 11.96
N ASN A 35 -2.67 -9.76 11.58
CA ASN A 35 -2.21 -10.53 10.43
C ASN A 35 -2.87 -10.05 9.13
N ILE A 36 -2.10 -9.95 8.06
CA ILE A 36 -2.61 -9.67 6.73
C ILE A 36 -2.37 -10.89 5.86
N ASN A 37 -3.40 -11.72 5.75
CA ASN A 37 -3.35 -12.98 5.00
C ASN A 37 -4.14 -12.89 3.70
N PHE A 38 -3.55 -13.39 2.62
CA PHE A 38 -4.27 -13.58 1.36
C PHE A 38 -5.34 -14.69 1.51
N ILE A 39 -6.47 -14.52 0.85
CA ILE A 39 -7.45 -15.60 0.69
C ILE A 39 -6.92 -16.59 -0.36
N GLY A 40 -6.60 -17.80 0.07
CA GLY A 40 -5.97 -18.81 -0.77
C GLY A 40 -4.46 -18.62 -0.92
N ASP A 41 -3.91 -19.11 -2.04
CA ASP A 41 -2.47 -19.04 -2.30
C ASP A 41 -2.02 -17.63 -2.70
N ALA A 42 -1.09 -17.06 -1.93
CA ALA A 42 -0.63 -15.69 -2.12
C ALA A 42 0.00 -15.44 -3.50
N GLU A 43 0.74 -16.41 -4.05
CA GLU A 43 1.40 -16.27 -5.35
C GLU A 43 0.38 -16.22 -6.48
N ASN A 44 -0.61 -17.09 -6.45
CA ASN A 44 -1.70 -17.11 -7.42
C ASN A 44 -2.50 -15.81 -7.36
N ARG A 45 -2.84 -15.34 -6.14
CA ARG A 45 -3.58 -14.10 -5.94
C ARG A 45 -2.83 -12.87 -6.44
N ILE A 46 -1.52 -12.81 -6.25
CA ILE A 46 -0.68 -11.72 -6.79
C ILE A 46 -0.61 -11.79 -8.32
N LYS A 47 -0.49 -12.98 -8.91
CA LYS A 47 -0.43 -13.15 -10.37
C LYS A 47 -1.75 -12.82 -11.08
N GLU A 48 -2.90 -13.02 -10.42
CA GLU A 48 -4.20 -12.58 -10.94
C GLU A 48 -4.28 -11.05 -11.04
N ASP A 49 -3.71 -10.31 -10.07
CA ASP A 49 -3.69 -8.85 -10.05
C ASP A 49 -2.51 -8.34 -9.23
N TYR A 50 -1.49 -7.83 -9.92
CA TYR A 50 -0.28 -7.31 -9.28
C TYR A 50 -0.51 -6.08 -8.40
N LEU A 51 -1.65 -5.37 -8.53
CA LEU A 51 -2.02 -4.27 -7.64
C LEU A 51 -2.17 -4.75 -6.18
N ARG A 52 -2.42 -6.04 -5.98
CA ARG A 52 -2.50 -6.64 -4.64
C ARG A 52 -1.22 -6.51 -3.84
N ILE A 53 -0.07 -6.31 -4.49
CA ILE A 53 1.20 -6.00 -3.80
C ILE A 53 1.10 -4.65 -3.08
N LEU A 54 0.66 -3.60 -3.77
CA LEU A 54 0.45 -2.28 -3.16
C LEU A 54 -0.65 -2.31 -2.10
N ARG A 55 -1.72 -3.05 -2.37
CA ARG A 55 -2.82 -3.23 -1.43
C ARG A 55 -2.33 -3.94 -0.16
N TYR A 56 -1.47 -4.97 -0.27
CA TYR A 56 -0.86 -5.62 0.89
C TYR A 56 -0.09 -4.62 1.75
N ILE A 57 0.77 -3.78 1.15
CA ILE A 57 1.52 -2.76 1.87
C ILE A 57 0.57 -1.82 2.62
N ARG A 58 -0.46 -1.31 1.94
CA ARG A 58 -1.44 -0.41 2.54
C ARG A 58 -2.22 -1.06 3.68
N PHE A 59 -2.71 -2.28 3.51
CA PHE A 59 -3.42 -3.01 4.56
C PHE A 59 -2.51 -3.33 5.74
N PHE A 60 -1.29 -3.78 5.47
CA PHE A 60 -0.30 -4.07 6.51
C PHE A 60 -0.02 -2.82 7.37
N LEU A 61 0.31 -1.70 6.75
CA LEU A 61 0.61 -0.47 7.47
C LEU A 61 -0.60 0.08 8.25
N ASN A 62 -1.84 -0.15 7.77
CA ASN A 62 -3.04 0.31 8.45
C ASN A 62 -3.44 -0.58 9.64
N TYR A 63 -3.35 -1.89 9.49
CA TYR A 63 -4.02 -2.83 10.38
C TYR A 63 -3.06 -3.78 11.12
N SER A 64 -1.79 -3.89 10.69
CA SER A 64 -0.83 -4.74 11.37
C SER A 64 0.01 -3.96 12.39
N ASN A 65 0.28 -4.65 13.51
CA ASN A 65 1.29 -4.27 14.49
C ASN A 65 2.36 -5.37 14.63
N GLN A 66 2.35 -6.34 13.71
CA GLN A 66 3.27 -7.47 13.67
C GLN A 66 4.42 -7.23 12.69
N ASN A 67 5.39 -8.12 12.69
CA ASN A 67 6.37 -8.18 11.62
C ASN A 67 5.74 -8.77 10.35
N HIS A 68 6.23 -8.37 9.20
CA HIS A 68 5.83 -8.99 7.93
C HIS A 68 6.04 -10.51 7.95
N ASN A 69 5.08 -11.24 7.40
CA ASN A 69 5.26 -12.67 7.16
C ASN A 69 6.36 -12.88 6.10
N PRO A 70 7.48 -13.58 6.43
CA PRO A 70 8.59 -13.75 5.51
C PRO A 70 8.23 -14.46 4.20
N VAL A 71 7.26 -15.39 4.26
CA VAL A 71 6.79 -16.13 3.09
C VAL A 71 6.06 -15.20 2.13
N ILE A 72 5.17 -14.34 2.65
CA ILE A 72 4.45 -13.35 1.85
C ILE A 72 5.45 -12.36 1.22
N ILE A 73 6.40 -11.84 1.98
CA ILE A 73 7.40 -10.90 1.46
C ILE A 73 8.27 -11.54 0.37
N LYS A 74 8.70 -12.78 0.56
CA LYS A 74 9.44 -13.52 -0.47
C LYS A 74 8.62 -13.66 -1.76
N THR A 75 7.33 -13.95 -1.63
CA THR A 75 6.41 -14.07 -2.78
C THR A 75 6.21 -12.72 -3.47
N ILE A 76 6.02 -11.63 -2.70
CA ILE A 76 5.92 -10.28 -3.24
C ILE A 76 7.20 -9.91 -4.02
N LYS A 77 8.39 -10.05 -3.41
CA LYS A 77 9.67 -9.71 -4.05
C LYS A 77 9.90 -10.48 -5.35
N ARG A 78 9.48 -11.74 -5.42
CA ARG A 78 9.56 -12.56 -6.65
C ARG A 78 8.66 -12.03 -7.77
N ASN A 79 7.50 -11.49 -7.42
CA ASN A 79 6.46 -11.11 -8.37
C ASN A 79 6.35 -9.59 -8.60
N ILE A 80 7.16 -8.77 -7.92
CA ILE A 80 7.06 -7.29 -7.94
C ILE A 80 7.23 -6.70 -9.34
N GLY A 81 8.01 -7.34 -10.21
CA GLY A 81 8.18 -6.92 -11.59
C GLY A 81 6.87 -6.93 -12.41
N GLY A 82 5.88 -7.71 -11.99
CA GLY A 82 4.56 -7.72 -12.63
C GLY A 82 3.78 -6.41 -12.47
N VAL A 83 4.15 -5.56 -11.51
CA VAL A 83 3.52 -4.25 -11.30
C VAL A 83 3.68 -3.34 -12.52
N SER A 84 4.75 -3.50 -13.31
CA SER A 84 4.96 -2.75 -14.56
C SER A 84 3.89 -2.97 -15.62
N LYS A 85 3.07 -4.03 -15.49
CA LYS A 85 1.96 -4.33 -16.40
C LYS A 85 0.67 -3.57 -16.05
N LEU A 86 0.63 -2.90 -14.91
CA LEU A 86 -0.54 -2.14 -14.47
C LEU A 86 -0.58 -0.76 -15.11
N SER A 87 -1.79 -0.24 -15.32
CA SER A 87 -1.94 1.14 -15.77
C SER A 87 -1.50 2.13 -14.69
N SER A 88 -0.95 3.27 -15.12
CA SER A 88 -0.51 4.34 -14.22
C SER A 88 -1.66 4.86 -13.35
N GLU A 89 -2.88 4.92 -13.87
CA GLU A 89 -4.07 5.35 -13.13
C GLU A 89 -4.33 4.47 -11.91
N ARG A 90 -4.26 3.13 -12.07
CA ARG A 90 -4.46 2.19 -10.97
C ARG A 90 -3.39 2.31 -9.90
N LEU A 91 -2.13 2.50 -10.33
CA LEU A 91 -0.99 2.68 -9.43
C LEU A 91 -1.12 3.97 -8.62
N ILE A 92 -1.46 5.08 -9.29
CA ILE A 92 -1.63 6.39 -8.66
C ILE A 92 -2.83 6.39 -7.71
N ASP A 93 -3.94 5.75 -8.08
CA ASP A 93 -5.12 5.66 -7.22
C ASP A 93 -4.81 4.89 -5.91
N GLU A 94 -4.06 3.79 -5.99
CA GLU A 94 -3.67 3.04 -4.81
C GLU A 94 -2.61 3.79 -3.97
N LEU A 95 -1.68 4.51 -4.61
CA LEU A 95 -0.74 5.40 -3.92
C LEU A 95 -1.49 6.53 -3.19
N LYS A 96 -2.50 7.13 -3.82
CA LYS A 96 -3.36 8.15 -3.21
C LYS A 96 -4.09 7.62 -1.97
N LYS A 97 -4.61 6.39 -2.02
CA LYS A 97 -5.23 5.73 -0.86
C LYS A 97 -4.23 5.52 0.27
N LEU A 98 -3.00 5.13 -0.06
CA LEU A 98 -1.93 4.95 0.91
C LEU A 98 -1.56 6.28 1.59
N THR A 99 -1.36 7.36 0.83
CA THR A 99 -0.96 8.67 1.35
C THR A 99 -2.04 9.34 2.21
N LYS A 100 -3.32 9.09 1.91
CA LYS A 100 -4.45 9.61 2.70
C LYS A 100 -4.71 8.83 3.99
N SER A 101 -4.09 7.70 4.18
CA SER A 101 -4.25 6.89 5.37
C SER A 101 -3.21 7.26 6.43
N ASN A 102 -3.54 7.02 7.71
CA ASN A 102 -2.56 7.13 8.80
C ASN A 102 -1.37 6.16 8.63
N ALA A 103 -1.51 5.21 7.73
CA ALA A 103 -0.46 4.27 7.35
C ALA A 103 0.73 4.95 6.65
N PHE A 104 0.52 6.09 5.98
CA PHE A 104 1.60 6.75 5.24
C PHE A 104 2.79 7.10 6.13
N ILE A 105 2.51 7.56 7.36
CA ILE A 105 3.56 7.86 8.35
C ILE A 105 4.33 6.60 8.76
N LYS A 106 3.63 5.47 8.88
CA LYS A 106 4.24 4.21 9.29
C LYS A 106 5.22 3.65 8.25
N ILE A 107 5.07 4.01 6.98
CA ILE A 107 5.98 3.54 5.91
C ILE A 107 7.43 3.92 6.18
N PHE A 108 7.67 5.10 6.81
CA PHE A 108 9.02 5.58 7.12
C PHE A 108 9.67 4.84 8.29
N LYS A 109 8.89 4.10 9.06
CA LYS A 109 9.35 3.24 10.16
C LYS A 109 9.45 1.78 9.76
N ASP A 110 8.75 1.39 8.69
CA ASP A 110 8.77 0.03 8.15
C ASP A 110 9.70 -0.07 6.94
N LYS A 111 10.91 -0.59 7.18
CA LYS A 111 11.95 -0.68 6.15
C LYS A 111 11.52 -1.52 4.93
N ILE A 112 10.77 -2.60 5.16
CA ILE A 112 10.34 -3.50 4.08
C ILE A 112 9.32 -2.82 3.19
N SER A 113 8.28 -2.22 3.77
CA SER A 113 7.27 -1.49 3.00
C SER A 113 7.87 -0.32 2.23
N LEU A 114 8.80 0.42 2.85
CA LEU A 114 9.49 1.53 2.18
C LEU A 114 10.31 1.04 0.98
N GLU A 115 11.11 -0.02 1.14
CA GLU A 115 11.89 -0.64 0.06
C GLU A 115 10.99 -1.07 -1.10
N LEU A 116 9.86 -1.73 -0.81
CA LEU A 116 8.92 -2.16 -1.84
C LEU A 116 8.29 -0.98 -2.59
N ILE A 117 7.93 0.09 -1.90
CA ILE A 117 7.40 1.31 -2.53
C ILE A 117 8.44 1.98 -3.43
N GLU A 118 9.71 2.06 -3.01
CA GLU A 118 10.79 2.62 -3.82
C GLU A 118 11.05 1.79 -5.09
N VAL A 119 10.92 0.48 -5.01
CA VAL A 119 11.01 -0.40 -6.19
C VAL A 119 9.84 -0.20 -7.15
N ILE A 120 8.61 -0.05 -6.62
CA ILE A 120 7.41 0.12 -7.44
C ILE A 120 7.35 1.52 -8.06
N PHE A 121 7.78 2.54 -7.33
CA PHE A 121 7.76 3.94 -7.73
C PHE A 121 9.17 4.56 -7.70
N PRO A 122 10.07 4.16 -8.59
CA PRO A 122 11.44 4.70 -8.62
C PRO A 122 11.50 6.21 -8.88
N GLN A 123 10.38 6.80 -9.32
CA GLN A 123 10.24 8.25 -9.54
C GLN A 123 10.11 9.04 -8.23
N LEU A 124 9.73 8.40 -7.12
CA LEU A 124 9.56 9.05 -5.81
C LEU A 124 10.92 9.27 -5.11
N LYS A 125 11.86 9.92 -5.79
CA LYS A 125 13.26 10.09 -5.35
C LYS A 125 13.40 10.81 -4.02
N ASN A 126 12.43 11.67 -3.71
CA ASN A 126 12.44 12.49 -2.50
C ASN A 126 11.72 11.86 -1.30
N LEU A 127 11.23 10.63 -1.45
CA LEU A 127 10.43 9.95 -0.42
C LEU A 127 11.17 9.85 0.93
N GLN A 128 12.48 9.58 0.90
CA GLN A 128 13.30 9.46 2.11
C GLN A 128 13.37 10.77 2.92
N ASN A 129 13.22 11.93 2.28
CA ASN A 129 13.28 13.22 2.97
C ASN A 129 12.08 13.45 3.88
N PHE A 130 10.98 12.74 3.67
CA PHE A 130 9.81 12.80 4.56
C PHE A 130 10.14 12.31 5.98
N LYS A 131 11.19 11.51 6.18
CA LYS A 131 11.67 11.13 7.52
C LYS A 131 12.13 12.31 8.36
N LYS A 132 12.48 13.43 7.71
CA LYS A 132 12.98 14.65 8.36
C LYS A 132 11.85 15.59 8.80
N LEU A 133 10.61 15.30 8.45
CA LEU A 133 9.47 16.11 8.86
C LEU A 133 9.29 16.03 10.38
N ASN A 134 8.91 17.16 10.96
CA ASN A 134 8.55 17.23 12.39
C ASN A 134 7.15 16.61 12.62
N SER A 135 6.78 16.38 13.87
CA SER A 135 5.50 15.77 14.25
C SER A 135 4.30 16.56 13.71
N TYR A 136 4.34 17.90 13.79
CA TYR A 136 3.25 18.74 13.28
C TYR A 136 3.02 18.54 11.77
N ALA A 137 4.09 18.51 10.98
CA ALA A 137 3.98 18.25 9.54
C ALA A 137 3.43 16.86 9.26
N PHE A 138 3.88 15.84 10.00
CA PHE A 138 3.37 14.48 9.87
C PHE A 138 1.86 14.39 10.18
N ASP A 139 1.40 14.99 11.26
CA ASP A 139 -0.01 14.95 11.68
C ASP A 139 -0.95 15.62 10.66
N ASN A 140 -0.40 16.48 9.82
CA ASN A 140 -1.16 17.20 8.80
C ASN A 140 -0.97 16.64 7.38
N LEU A 141 -0.11 15.67 7.15
CA LEU A 141 0.13 15.11 5.80
C LEU A 141 -1.15 14.57 5.13
N SER A 142 -2.04 13.94 5.90
CA SER A 142 -3.31 13.41 5.37
C SER A 142 -4.28 14.50 4.86
N LYS A 143 -4.09 15.74 5.30
CA LYS A 143 -4.89 16.91 4.91
C LYS A 143 -4.33 17.62 3.68
N VAL A 144 -3.09 17.31 3.31
CA VAL A 144 -2.41 17.91 2.16
C VAL A 144 -3.04 17.38 0.86
N ASP A 145 -3.18 18.26 -0.12
CA ASP A 145 -3.60 17.84 -1.46
C ASP A 145 -2.66 16.78 -2.03
N PHE A 146 -3.24 15.77 -2.68
CA PHE A 146 -2.45 14.64 -3.18
C PHE A 146 -1.46 15.05 -4.27
N ILE A 147 -1.85 15.95 -5.18
CA ILE A 147 -0.96 16.39 -6.26
C ILE A 147 0.23 17.15 -5.70
N PHE A 148 -0.01 18.02 -4.71
CA PHE A 148 1.07 18.72 -4.02
C PHE A 148 1.99 17.73 -3.28
N LEU A 149 1.43 16.75 -2.57
CA LEU A 149 2.21 15.72 -1.88
C LEU A 149 3.04 14.88 -2.87
N LEU A 150 2.44 14.49 -3.99
CA LEU A 150 3.12 13.77 -5.07
C LEU A 150 4.29 14.58 -5.63
N SER A 151 4.07 15.88 -5.88
CA SER A 151 5.12 16.79 -6.35
C SER A 151 6.30 16.84 -5.38
N LEU A 152 6.04 16.93 -4.07
CA LEU A 152 7.09 16.88 -3.03
C LEU A 152 7.86 15.56 -3.02
N MET A 153 7.21 14.44 -3.33
CA MET A 153 7.87 13.13 -3.41
C MET A 153 8.75 12.95 -4.65
N ILE A 154 8.44 13.67 -5.73
CA ILE A 154 9.12 13.51 -7.03
C ILE A 154 10.23 14.54 -7.21
N ILE A 155 10.02 15.80 -6.81
CA ILE A 155 10.96 16.91 -7.03
C ILE A 155 12.11 16.79 -6.03
N ASP A 156 13.30 16.50 -6.52
CA ASP A 156 14.52 16.32 -5.71
C ASP A 156 15.50 17.51 -5.79
N GLY A 157 15.12 18.62 -6.45
CA GLY A 157 15.95 19.79 -6.66
C GLY A 157 16.97 19.67 -7.79
N THR A 158 16.98 18.54 -8.53
CA THR A 158 17.69 18.43 -9.79
C THR A 158 16.79 18.91 -10.94
N ASP A 159 17.36 19.16 -12.15
CA ASP A 159 16.65 19.71 -13.32
C ASP A 159 15.56 18.81 -13.89
N ASN A 160 14.72 18.24 -13.03
CA ASN A 160 13.60 17.40 -13.43
C ASN A 160 12.42 18.20 -14.02
N VAL A 161 12.49 19.53 -14.04
CA VAL A 161 11.43 20.41 -14.59
C VAL A 161 11.17 20.07 -16.04
N ASP A 162 12.21 19.87 -16.84
CA ASP A 162 12.09 19.52 -18.25
C ASP A 162 11.43 18.16 -18.48
N TYR A 163 11.70 17.18 -17.61
CA TYR A 163 11.04 15.88 -17.65
C TYR A 163 9.53 16.00 -17.39
N PHE A 164 9.12 16.86 -16.45
CA PHE A 164 7.71 17.10 -16.16
C PHE A 164 7.00 17.83 -17.31
N ILE A 165 7.62 18.87 -17.86
CA ILE A 165 7.07 19.62 -19.02
C ILE A 165 6.91 18.70 -20.24
N TYR A 166 7.80 17.72 -20.41
CA TYR A 166 7.75 16.79 -21.55
C TYR A 166 6.74 15.65 -21.38
N LYS A 167 6.45 15.23 -20.12
CA LYS A 167 5.63 14.04 -19.84
C LYS A 167 4.18 14.35 -19.48
N PHE A 168 3.82 15.57 -19.14
CA PHE A 168 2.49 16.02 -18.74
C PHE A 168 2.06 17.27 -19.51
#